data_524c1d02b2c298db214fd3e5778bb4b5
#
_entry.id   524c1d02b2c298db214fd3e5778bb4b5
#
_cell.length_a   1.000
_cell.length_b   1.000
_cell.length_c   1.000
_cell.angle_alpha   90.00
_cell.angle_beta   90.00
_cell.angle_gamma   90.00
#
_symmetry.space_group_name_H-M   'P 1'
#
loop_
_entity.id
_entity.type
_entity.pdbx_description
1 polymer ?
#
loop_
_entity_poly.entity_id
_entity_poly.type
_entity_poly.pdbx_seq_one_letter_code
_entity_poly.pdbx_strand_id
1 'polypeptide(L)'
;MSYQEAFCNTTTDLQAIVSDIDRYDRKRVLMNNFITTDTSNLYQLLNTGHIELLYRNGIEMTAVTDSPNADNEYNYSSSTDSFQFFLSSSSVSALNSEVFEAGEDWNTLKTRVVNEQADHIRSFLNRPIYKRGNSNYQGAADRPYDFIVIRCNALLACADLVRSQDSEKAAELDELVLGDDGLLTKLKRRDYVMWHETSFRSESGVIRE
;
A
#
# COMPACT_ATOMS: atom_id res chain seq x y z
N MET A 1 -6.69 12.96 7.41
CA MET A 1 -5.76 12.73 8.55
C MET A 1 -4.35 12.74 7.99
N SER A 2 -3.40 13.43 8.64
CA SER A 2 -1.99 13.34 8.26
C SER A 2 -1.38 12.13 8.96
N TYR A 3 -0.99 11.11 8.20
CA TYR A 3 -0.25 9.97 8.76
C TYR A 3 1.12 10.44 9.27
N GLN A 4 1.56 9.88 10.38
CA GLN A 4 2.95 10.02 10.78
C GLN A 4 3.84 9.18 9.84
N GLU A 5 5.12 9.55 9.74
CA GLU A 5 6.07 8.89 8.85
C GLU A 5 6.13 7.37 9.08
N ALA A 6 6.21 6.61 7.99
CA ALA A 6 6.40 5.16 7.99
C ALA A 6 7.74 4.75 8.62
N PHE A 7 7.81 3.52 9.13
CA PHE A 7 9.07 2.99 9.67
C PHE A 7 9.91 2.25 8.64
N CYS A 8 9.27 1.64 7.62
CA CYS A 8 9.94 0.84 6.60
C CYS A 8 9.79 1.44 5.20
N ASN A 9 10.64 0.99 4.29
CA ASN A 9 10.58 1.36 2.87
C ASN A 9 9.59 0.45 2.12
N THR A 10 8.80 1.03 1.22
CA THR A 10 7.76 0.33 0.44
C THR A 10 8.28 -0.63 -0.63
N THR A 11 9.57 -0.60 -0.93
CA THR A 11 10.18 -1.46 -1.94
C THR A 11 11.11 -2.48 -1.29
N THR A 12 12.24 -2.05 -0.78
CA THR A 12 13.30 -2.94 -0.29
C THR A 12 12.91 -3.74 0.94
N ASP A 13 12.21 -3.11 1.90
CA ASP A 13 11.85 -3.79 3.14
C ASP A 13 10.67 -4.74 2.95
N LEU A 14 9.69 -4.40 2.11
CA LEU A 14 8.61 -5.33 1.76
C LEU A 14 9.11 -6.52 0.96
N GLN A 15 9.96 -6.30 -0.05
CA GLN A 15 10.56 -7.38 -0.85
C GLN A 15 11.49 -8.29 -0.03
N ALA A 16 12.08 -7.78 1.04
CA ALA A 16 12.87 -8.61 1.97
C ALA A 16 12.00 -9.60 2.78
N ILE A 17 10.69 -9.33 2.93
CA ILE A 17 9.72 -10.22 3.60
C ILE A 17 9.03 -11.13 2.57
N VAL A 18 8.49 -10.52 1.51
CA VAL A 18 7.80 -11.22 0.41
C VAL A 18 8.46 -10.78 -0.89
N SER A 19 9.35 -11.62 -1.42
CA SER A 19 10.20 -11.27 -2.59
C SER A 19 9.39 -10.94 -3.85
N ASP A 20 8.20 -11.49 -3.96
CA ASP A 20 7.27 -11.33 -5.07
C ASP A 20 6.03 -10.51 -4.69
N ILE A 21 6.17 -9.56 -3.75
CA ILE A 21 5.05 -8.74 -3.22
C ILE A 21 4.27 -8.03 -4.34
N ASP A 22 4.93 -7.67 -5.42
CA ASP A 22 4.30 -6.97 -6.54
C ASP A 22 3.35 -7.87 -7.36
N ARG A 23 3.33 -9.19 -7.13
CA ARG A 23 2.31 -10.11 -7.71
C ARG A 23 0.95 -9.98 -7.05
N TYR A 24 0.88 -9.37 -5.88
CA TYR A 24 -0.37 -9.17 -5.13
C TYR A 24 -1.08 -7.86 -5.51
N ASP A 25 -0.67 -7.22 -6.61
CA ASP A 25 -1.36 -6.07 -7.20
C ASP A 25 -2.84 -6.41 -7.46
N ARG A 26 -3.72 -5.53 -7.00
CA ARG A 26 -5.17 -5.75 -7.00
C ARG A 26 -5.83 -5.06 -8.17
N LYS A 27 -6.31 -5.86 -9.12
CA LYS A 27 -7.17 -5.40 -10.20
C LYS A 27 -8.55 -6.00 -10.04
N ARG A 28 -9.60 -5.18 -10.26
CA ARG A 28 -10.98 -5.64 -10.27
C ARG A 28 -11.56 -5.55 -11.68
N VAL A 29 -12.19 -6.61 -12.13
CA VAL A 29 -12.92 -6.60 -13.41
C VAL A 29 -14.17 -5.74 -13.26
N LEU A 30 -14.39 -4.81 -14.18
CA LEU A 30 -15.57 -3.96 -14.24
C LEU A 30 -16.67 -4.66 -15.03
N MET A 31 -17.92 -4.48 -14.58
CA MET A 31 -19.07 -5.00 -15.31
C MET A 31 -19.30 -4.25 -16.62
N ASN A 32 -19.58 -4.96 -17.70
CA ASN A 32 -19.77 -4.43 -19.05
C ASN A 32 -21.17 -3.82 -19.25
N ASN A 33 -21.53 -2.78 -18.53
CA ASN A 33 -22.77 -2.02 -18.71
C ASN A 33 -22.51 -0.69 -19.40
N PHE A 34 -21.87 -0.73 -20.57
CA PHE A 34 -21.49 0.48 -21.30
C PHE A 34 -22.69 1.18 -21.90
N ILE A 35 -22.69 2.51 -21.80
CA ILE A 35 -23.66 3.40 -22.38
C ILE A 35 -22.96 4.16 -23.51
N THR A 36 -23.59 4.23 -24.69
CA THR A 36 -23.14 5.12 -25.77
C THR A 36 -23.49 6.56 -25.40
N THR A 37 -22.54 7.45 -25.60
CA THR A 37 -22.81 8.89 -25.47
C THR A 37 -23.34 9.47 -26.81
N ASP A 38 -23.76 10.74 -26.82
CA ASP A 38 -24.15 11.45 -28.03
C ASP A 38 -22.97 11.69 -28.99
N THR A 39 -21.74 11.50 -28.49
CA THR A 39 -20.52 11.60 -29.29
C THR A 39 -20.15 10.24 -29.86
N SER A 40 -19.94 10.18 -31.19
CA SER A 40 -19.53 8.95 -31.86
C SER A 40 -18.24 8.39 -31.26
N ASN A 41 -18.19 7.08 -31.07
CA ASN A 41 -17.03 6.34 -30.55
C ASN A 41 -16.65 6.66 -29.10
N LEU A 42 -17.46 7.44 -28.38
CA LEU A 42 -17.26 7.71 -26.96
C LEU A 42 -18.26 6.89 -26.14
N TYR A 43 -17.75 6.12 -25.20
CA TYR A 43 -18.52 5.22 -24.32
C TYR A 43 -18.36 5.63 -22.88
N GLN A 44 -19.36 5.32 -22.07
CA GLN A 44 -19.37 5.61 -20.64
C GLN A 44 -19.77 4.38 -19.83
N LEU A 45 -19.13 4.19 -18.70
CA LEU A 45 -19.53 3.23 -17.67
C LEU A 45 -19.82 4.00 -16.37
N LEU A 46 -20.96 3.67 -15.74
CA LEU A 46 -21.41 4.29 -14.49
C LEU A 46 -21.24 3.35 -13.30
N ASN A 47 -21.17 3.91 -12.10
CA ASN A 47 -21.05 3.18 -10.83
C ASN A 47 -19.83 2.24 -10.81
N THR A 48 -18.71 2.78 -11.22
CA THR A 48 -17.47 2.01 -11.38
C THR A 48 -16.68 1.87 -10.08
N GLY A 49 -17.00 2.70 -9.07
CA GLY A 49 -16.17 2.90 -7.90
C GLY A 49 -14.87 3.61 -8.25
N HIS A 50 -14.08 3.93 -7.25
CA HIS A 50 -12.84 4.68 -7.45
C HIS A 50 -11.89 3.99 -8.43
N ILE A 51 -11.39 4.73 -9.41
CA ILE A 51 -10.43 4.27 -10.42
C ILE A 51 -9.20 5.18 -10.34
N GLU A 52 -8.04 4.61 -10.04
CA GLU A 52 -6.74 5.27 -10.17
C GLU A 52 -6.05 4.86 -11.47
N LEU A 53 -6.11 3.57 -11.79
CA LEU A 53 -5.59 3.01 -13.02
C LEU A 53 -6.67 2.18 -13.72
N LEU A 54 -6.75 2.30 -15.03
CA LEU A 54 -7.66 1.53 -15.87
C LEU A 54 -6.87 0.73 -16.89
N TYR A 55 -7.20 -0.53 -17.01
CA TYR A 55 -6.63 -1.45 -18.00
C TYR A 55 -7.72 -1.93 -18.94
N ARG A 56 -7.40 -2.05 -20.22
CA ARG A 56 -8.25 -2.66 -21.24
C ARG A 56 -7.52 -3.87 -21.83
N ASN A 57 -8.10 -5.06 -21.67
CA ASN A 57 -7.48 -6.32 -22.08
C ASN A 57 -6.04 -6.50 -21.55
N GLY A 58 -5.79 -6.07 -20.32
CA GLY A 58 -4.48 -6.12 -19.67
C GLY A 58 -3.49 -5.00 -20.09
N ILE A 59 -3.89 -4.08 -20.98
CA ILE A 59 -3.08 -2.91 -21.39
C ILE A 59 -3.54 -1.70 -20.58
N GLU A 60 -2.59 -1.03 -19.94
CA GLU A 60 -2.86 0.21 -19.21
C GLU A 60 -3.34 1.31 -20.16
N MET A 61 -4.42 1.99 -19.76
CA MET A 61 -4.99 3.11 -20.48
C MET A 61 -4.43 4.43 -19.96
N THR A 62 -4.42 5.44 -20.80
CA THR A 62 -3.93 6.79 -20.46
C THR A 62 -5.06 7.64 -19.90
N ALA A 63 -4.92 8.13 -18.68
CA ALA A 63 -5.85 9.07 -18.09
C ALA A 63 -5.70 10.45 -18.74
N VAL A 64 -6.84 11.05 -19.16
CA VAL A 64 -6.89 12.41 -19.71
C VAL A 64 -7.86 13.28 -18.90
N THR A 65 -7.61 14.58 -18.85
CA THR A 65 -8.46 15.54 -18.14
C THR A 65 -9.69 15.96 -18.95
N ASP A 66 -9.55 15.93 -20.25
CA ASP A 66 -10.61 16.30 -21.20
C ASP A 66 -11.35 15.04 -21.70
N SER A 67 -12.29 15.21 -22.62
CA SER A 67 -12.99 14.10 -23.26
C SER A 67 -12.00 13.25 -24.05
N PRO A 68 -11.95 11.91 -23.83
CA PRO A 68 -11.07 11.02 -24.58
C PRO A 68 -11.35 11.12 -26.09
N ASN A 69 -10.30 11.12 -26.90
CA ASN A 69 -10.40 11.25 -28.36
C ASN A 69 -9.52 10.28 -29.15
N ALA A 70 -8.73 9.46 -28.45
CA ALA A 70 -7.90 8.42 -29.02
C ALA A 70 -8.09 7.08 -28.30
N ASP A 71 -7.81 5.98 -29.00
CA ASP A 71 -7.86 4.64 -28.42
C ASP A 71 -6.94 4.53 -27.19
N ASN A 72 -7.41 3.83 -26.17
CA ASN A 72 -6.75 3.67 -24.86
C ASN A 72 -6.64 4.96 -24.04
N GLU A 73 -7.41 5.99 -24.33
CA GLU A 73 -7.61 7.12 -23.44
C GLU A 73 -8.89 6.95 -22.63
N TYR A 74 -8.86 7.41 -21.37
CA TYR A 74 -10.03 7.50 -20.52
C TYR A 74 -10.03 8.76 -19.66
N ASN A 75 -11.22 9.21 -19.30
CA ASN A 75 -11.44 10.25 -18.30
C ASN A 75 -12.33 9.69 -17.19
N TYR A 76 -11.88 9.79 -15.94
CA TYR A 76 -12.67 9.38 -14.78
C TYR A 76 -13.17 10.56 -13.99
N SER A 77 -14.47 10.56 -13.71
CA SER A 77 -15.14 11.55 -12.86
C SER A 77 -15.54 10.94 -11.52
N SER A 78 -14.87 11.34 -10.46
CA SER A 78 -15.22 10.92 -9.10
C SER A 78 -16.55 11.48 -8.60
N SER A 79 -17.00 12.61 -9.15
CA SER A 79 -18.28 13.25 -8.78
C SER A 79 -19.51 12.49 -9.29
N THR A 80 -19.37 11.80 -10.42
CA THR A 80 -20.43 10.99 -11.04
C THR A 80 -20.16 9.50 -10.95
N ASP A 81 -19.04 9.10 -10.34
CA ASP A 81 -18.57 7.72 -10.28
C ASP A 81 -18.67 7.02 -11.64
N SER A 82 -18.03 7.62 -12.63
CA SER A 82 -18.10 7.15 -14.01
C SER A 82 -16.80 7.40 -14.75
N PHE A 83 -16.50 6.55 -15.72
CA PHE A 83 -15.46 6.86 -16.69
C PHE A 83 -15.97 6.85 -18.10
N GLN A 84 -15.34 7.67 -18.94
CA GLN A 84 -15.54 7.72 -20.37
C GLN A 84 -14.28 7.22 -21.07
N PHE A 85 -14.41 6.55 -22.19
CA PHE A 85 -13.31 6.10 -23.02
C PHE A 85 -13.68 6.13 -24.50
N PHE A 86 -12.67 6.22 -25.35
CA PHE A 86 -12.83 6.31 -26.79
C PHE A 86 -12.40 4.99 -27.46
N LEU A 87 -13.15 4.58 -28.50
CA LEU A 87 -12.82 3.46 -29.39
C LEU A 87 -13.09 3.82 -30.83
N SER A 88 -12.02 3.91 -31.63
CA SER A 88 -12.10 4.32 -33.05
C SER A 88 -12.83 3.32 -33.96
N SER A 89 -12.93 2.05 -33.57
CA SER A 89 -13.44 0.97 -34.43
C SER A 89 -14.58 0.19 -33.78
N SER A 90 -15.61 0.85 -33.24
CA SER A 90 -16.57 0.10 -32.44
C SER A 90 -17.92 -0.15 -33.06
N SER A 91 -18.37 -1.38 -32.92
CA SER A 91 -19.78 -1.72 -32.73
C SER A 91 -20.02 -2.03 -31.24
N VAL A 92 -21.20 -1.78 -30.71
CA VAL A 92 -21.57 -2.15 -29.32
C VAL A 92 -21.32 -3.64 -29.05
N SER A 93 -21.39 -4.49 -30.08
CA SER A 93 -21.07 -5.92 -29.98
C SER A 93 -19.58 -6.20 -29.74
N ALA A 94 -18.68 -5.34 -30.20
CA ALA A 94 -17.25 -5.47 -29.94
C ALA A 94 -16.92 -5.16 -28.46
N LEU A 95 -17.64 -4.23 -27.84
CA LEU A 95 -17.47 -3.88 -26.42
C LEU A 95 -17.75 -5.04 -25.45
N ASN A 96 -18.63 -5.94 -25.81
CA ASN A 96 -18.96 -7.10 -24.99
C ASN A 96 -17.80 -8.12 -24.89
N SER A 97 -16.80 -8.02 -25.78
CA SER A 97 -15.60 -8.85 -25.74
C SER A 97 -14.42 -8.17 -25.04
N GLU A 98 -14.53 -6.90 -24.74
CA GLU A 98 -13.48 -6.15 -24.07
C GLU A 98 -13.55 -6.36 -22.54
N VAL A 99 -12.38 -6.53 -21.92
CA VAL A 99 -12.27 -6.66 -20.47
C VAL A 99 -11.64 -5.39 -19.93
N PHE A 100 -12.36 -4.70 -19.06
CA PHE A 100 -11.85 -3.55 -18.33
C PHE A 100 -11.56 -3.94 -16.89
N GLU A 101 -10.38 -3.57 -16.41
CA GLU A 101 -9.93 -3.82 -15.05
C GLU A 101 -9.51 -2.49 -14.42
N ALA A 102 -10.10 -2.17 -13.28
CA ALA A 102 -9.68 -1.03 -12.47
C ALA A 102 -8.69 -1.47 -11.41
N GLY A 103 -7.64 -0.70 -11.21
CA GLY A 103 -6.65 -0.87 -10.16
C GLY A 103 -6.48 0.38 -9.32
N GLU A 104 -5.99 0.22 -8.09
CA GLU A 104 -5.31 1.29 -7.38
C GLU A 104 -3.86 1.34 -7.88
N ASP A 105 -3.23 2.52 -7.84
CA ASP A 105 -1.77 2.56 -8.03
C ASP A 105 -1.10 1.73 -6.93
N TRP A 106 -0.45 0.65 -7.33
CA TRP A 106 0.17 -0.30 -6.42
C TRP A 106 1.19 0.36 -5.46
N ASN A 107 1.93 1.36 -5.94
CA ASN A 107 2.89 2.09 -5.11
C ASN A 107 2.17 2.99 -4.09
N THR A 108 1.08 3.63 -4.50
CA THR A 108 0.22 4.41 -3.60
C THR A 108 -0.41 3.51 -2.55
N LEU A 109 -0.93 2.35 -2.93
CA LEU A 109 -1.47 1.35 -2.00
C LEU A 109 -0.42 0.87 -1.00
N LYS A 110 0.77 0.48 -1.47
CA LYS A 110 1.89 0.08 -0.58
C LYS A 110 2.22 1.19 0.41
N THR A 111 2.30 2.44 -0.06
CA THR A 111 2.61 3.59 0.80
C THR A 111 1.53 3.81 1.85
N ARG A 112 0.26 3.73 1.48
CA ARG A 112 -0.87 3.86 2.40
C ARG A 112 -0.83 2.78 3.47
N VAL A 113 -0.71 1.52 3.06
CA VAL A 113 -0.69 0.38 3.99
C VAL A 113 0.50 0.46 4.95
N VAL A 114 1.69 0.78 4.48
CA VAL A 114 2.88 0.93 5.33
C VAL A 114 2.67 2.03 6.38
N ASN A 115 2.05 3.16 6.02
CA ASN A 115 1.74 4.23 6.97
C ASN A 115 0.68 3.81 8.00
N GLU A 116 -0.39 3.14 7.57
CA GLU A 116 -1.45 2.62 8.44
C GLU A 116 -0.89 1.64 9.47
N GLN A 117 -0.02 0.73 9.04
CA GLN A 117 0.63 -0.23 9.93
C GLN A 117 1.66 0.43 10.87
N ALA A 118 2.32 1.51 10.44
CA ALA A 118 3.17 2.28 11.32
C ALA A 118 2.37 2.95 12.46
N ASP A 119 1.20 3.50 12.15
CA ASP A 119 0.30 4.09 13.16
C ASP A 119 -0.29 3.00 14.07
N HIS A 120 -0.59 1.81 13.54
CA HIS A 120 -0.97 0.65 14.35
C HIS A 120 0.12 0.27 15.35
N ILE A 121 1.38 0.19 14.93
CA ILE A 121 2.51 -0.11 15.81
C ILE A 121 2.65 0.94 16.93
N ARG A 122 2.55 2.24 16.60
CA ARG A 122 2.58 3.33 17.58
C ARG A 122 1.48 3.19 18.63
N SER A 123 0.26 2.92 18.16
CA SER A 123 -0.90 2.71 19.01
C SER A 123 -0.75 1.48 19.91
N PHE A 124 -0.29 0.37 19.34
CA PHE A 124 -0.11 -0.89 20.08
C PHE A 124 0.95 -0.78 21.18
N LEU A 125 2.09 -0.16 20.88
CA LEU A 125 3.17 0.02 21.85
C LEU A 125 2.83 1.10 22.89
N ASN A 126 2.03 2.08 22.51
CA ASN A 126 1.65 3.23 23.35
C ASN A 126 2.87 3.89 24.02
N ARG A 127 3.96 4.04 23.29
CA ARG A 127 5.20 4.69 23.70
C ARG A 127 5.90 5.32 22.50
N PRO A 128 6.72 6.37 22.72
CA PRO A 128 7.41 7.04 21.63
C PRO A 128 8.43 6.12 20.96
N ILE A 129 8.50 6.23 19.64
CA ILE A 129 9.49 5.56 18.79
C ILE A 129 10.32 6.67 18.15
N TYR A 130 11.59 6.73 18.49
CA TYR A 130 12.49 7.80 18.05
C TYR A 130 13.34 7.37 16.84
N LYS A 131 13.60 8.34 15.97
CA LYS A 131 14.63 8.18 14.94
C LYS A 131 16.01 8.18 15.59
N ARG A 132 16.93 7.41 15.05
CA ARG A 132 18.33 7.50 15.44
C ARG A 132 18.84 8.89 15.09
N GLY A 133 19.25 9.66 16.10
CA GLY A 133 19.86 10.98 15.94
C GLY A 133 21.14 10.89 15.12
N ASN A 134 21.26 11.86 14.23
CA ASN A 134 22.27 11.94 13.23
C ASN A 134 23.59 12.38 13.80
N SER A 135 24.63 11.84 14.09
CA SER A 135 25.98 12.40 13.93
C SER A 135 27.11 11.37 13.88
N ASN A 136 26.95 10.17 14.40
CA ASN A 136 28.05 9.21 14.51
C ASN A 136 27.76 7.80 13.97
N TYR A 137 26.62 7.58 13.31
CA TYR A 137 26.29 6.31 12.71
C TYR A 137 26.40 6.38 11.20
N GLN A 138 27.62 6.23 10.69
CA GLN A 138 27.87 6.02 9.27
C GLN A 138 27.20 4.70 8.85
N GLY A 139 26.18 4.78 8.01
CA GLY A 139 25.40 3.65 7.50
C GLY A 139 23.90 3.63 7.84
N ALA A 140 23.40 4.61 8.61
CA ALA A 140 22.01 4.66 9.05
C ALA A 140 21.14 5.68 8.28
N ALA A 141 21.63 6.30 7.20
CA ALA A 141 20.84 7.23 6.39
C ALA A 141 19.57 6.53 5.81
N ASP A 142 19.67 5.24 5.51
CA ASP A 142 18.60 4.46 4.90
C ASP A 142 17.66 3.79 5.91
N ARG A 143 18.02 3.76 7.20
CA ARG A 143 17.24 3.09 8.26
C ARG A 143 17.21 3.92 9.54
N PRO A 144 16.38 4.95 9.60
CA PRO A 144 16.36 5.89 10.71
C PRO A 144 15.79 5.32 12.01
N TYR A 145 15.07 4.19 11.95
CA TYR A 145 14.43 3.56 13.10
C TYR A 145 15.14 2.29 13.54
N ASP A 146 14.74 1.74 14.69
CA ASP A 146 15.21 0.45 15.14
C ASP A 146 14.81 -0.66 14.18
N PHE A 147 15.75 -1.57 13.88
CA PHE A 147 15.53 -2.65 12.92
C PHE A 147 14.32 -3.51 13.25
N ILE A 148 14.03 -3.74 14.53
CA ILE A 148 12.89 -4.55 14.95
C ILE A 148 11.56 -3.86 14.62
N VAL A 149 11.50 -2.52 14.74
CA VAL A 149 10.32 -1.72 14.40
C VAL A 149 10.12 -1.69 12.89
N ILE A 150 11.20 -1.51 12.11
CA ILE A 150 11.18 -1.58 10.65
C ILE A 150 10.63 -2.94 10.22
N ARG A 151 11.15 -4.02 10.79
CA ARG A 151 10.73 -5.39 10.47
C ARG A 151 9.26 -5.65 10.83
N CYS A 152 8.78 -5.19 11.99
CA CYS A 152 7.36 -5.30 12.36
C CYS A 152 6.47 -4.58 11.36
N ASN A 153 6.84 -3.35 10.95
CA ASN A 153 6.08 -2.58 9.99
C ASN A 153 6.02 -3.27 8.62
N ALA A 154 7.15 -3.79 8.14
CA ALA A 154 7.20 -4.51 6.87
C ALA A 154 6.38 -5.82 6.90
N LEU A 155 6.44 -6.60 7.99
CA LEU A 155 5.66 -7.83 8.15
C LEU A 155 4.16 -7.56 8.15
N LEU A 156 3.69 -6.59 8.95
CA LEU A 156 2.27 -6.23 9.00
C LEU A 156 1.77 -5.65 7.68
N ALA A 157 2.58 -4.80 7.03
CA ALA A 157 2.23 -4.26 5.72
C ALA A 157 2.13 -5.38 4.67
N CYS A 158 3.08 -6.33 4.65
CA CYS A 158 3.01 -7.48 3.76
C CYS A 158 1.77 -8.34 4.07
N ALA A 159 1.46 -8.60 5.35
CA ALA A 159 0.25 -9.35 5.74
C ALA A 159 -1.01 -8.72 5.15
N ASP A 160 -1.14 -7.41 5.27
CA ASP A 160 -2.31 -6.66 4.76
C ASP A 160 -2.39 -6.70 3.23
N LEU A 161 -1.25 -6.51 2.54
CA LEU A 161 -1.19 -6.52 1.08
C LEU A 161 -1.53 -7.89 0.49
N VAL A 162 -1.08 -8.99 1.10
CA VAL A 162 -1.34 -10.35 0.59
C VAL A 162 -2.70 -10.92 1.00
N ARG A 163 -3.31 -10.41 2.06
CA ARG A 163 -4.50 -10.97 2.74
C ARG A 163 -5.66 -11.32 1.81
N SER A 164 -5.90 -10.52 0.78
CA SER A 164 -7.03 -10.73 -0.13
C SER A 164 -6.84 -11.90 -1.09
N GLN A 165 -5.59 -12.30 -1.35
CA GLN A 165 -5.25 -13.36 -2.31
C GLN A 165 -4.67 -14.60 -1.61
N ASP A 166 -4.03 -14.41 -0.45
CA ASP A 166 -3.37 -15.46 0.32
C ASP A 166 -3.56 -15.19 1.82
N SER A 167 -4.71 -15.62 2.34
CA SER A 167 -5.08 -15.42 3.75
C SER A 167 -4.23 -16.26 4.71
N GLU A 168 -3.71 -17.40 4.27
CA GLU A 168 -2.86 -18.28 5.09
C GLU A 168 -1.50 -17.60 5.33
N LYS A 169 -0.86 -17.14 4.27
CA LYS A 169 0.40 -16.37 4.35
C LYS A 169 0.24 -15.09 5.18
N ALA A 170 -0.90 -14.39 5.03
CA ALA A 170 -1.20 -13.21 5.84
C ALA A 170 -1.26 -13.57 7.33
N ALA A 171 -1.93 -14.66 7.70
CA ALA A 171 -2.03 -15.11 9.08
C ALA A 171 -0.67 -15.50 9.67
N GLU A 172 0.19 -16.17 8.88
CA GLU A 172 1.56 -16.48 9.31
C GLU A 172 2.38 -15.21 9.59
N LEU A 173 2.28 -14.20 8.73
CA LEU A 173 2.99 -12.94 8.92
C LEU A 173 2.46 -12.16 10.13
N ASP A 174 1.16 -12.14 10.36
CA ASP A 174 0.55 -11.54 11.56
C ASP A 174 1.00 -12.24 12.83
N GLU A 175 1.06 -13.58 12.85
CA GLU A 175 1.48 -14.37 14.01
C GLU A 175 2.93 -14.06 14.39
N LEU A 176 3.83 -13.87 13.40
CA LEU A 176 5.23 -13.48 13.65
C LEU A 176 5.35 -12.12 14.37
N VAL A 177 4.36 -11.24 14.24
CA VAL A 177 4.38 -9.90 14.83
C VAL A 177 3.51 -9.81 16.07
N LEU A 178 2.26 -10.27 15.98
CA LEU A 178 1.21 -10.06 16.99
C LEU A 178 0.95 -11.28 17.87
N GLY A 179 1.42 -12.46 17.48
CA GLY A 179 1.28 -13.70 18.25
C GLY A 179 1.87 -13.58 19.66
N ASP A 180 1.65 -14.58 20.49
CA ASP A 180 2.12 -14.59 21.88
C ASP A 180 3.65 -14.44 22.00
N ASP A 181 4.38 -15.02 21.05
CA ASP A 181 5.83 -14.89 20.89
C ASP A 181 6.25 -13.90 19.81
N GLY A 182 5.30 -13.11 19.30
CA GLY A 182 5.49 -12.16 18.20
C GLY A 182 6.41 -11.00 18.57
N LEU A 183 7.06 -10.43 17.55
CA LEU A 183 8.06 -9.37 17.73
C LEU A 183 7.50 -8.14 18.45
N LEU A 184 6.30 -7.69 18.08
CA LEU A 184 5.67 -6.52 18.66
C LEU A 184 5.17 -6.79 20.08
N THR A 185 4.71 -8.02 20.34
CA THR A 185 4.33 -8.47 21.68
C THR A 185 5.53 -8.49 22.62
N LYS A 186 6.68 -9.00 22.18
CA LYS A 186 7.94 -8.97 22.94
C LYS A 186 8.45 -7.54 23.16
N LEU A 187 8.32 -6.65 22.17
CA LEU A 187 8.62 -5.24 22.38
C LEU A 187 7.71 -4.60 23.45
N LYS A 188 6.42 -4.91 23.45
CA LYS A 188 5.46 -4.39 24.43
C LYS A 188 5.76 -4.89 25.84
N ARG A 189 6.14 -6.16 25.99
CA ARG A 189 6.54 -6.79 27.26
C ARG A 189 7.93 -6.35 27.73
N ARG A 190 8.70 -5.64 26.89
CA ARG A 190 10.10 -5.25 27.10
C ARG A 190 11.10 -6.42 27.15
N ASP A 191 10.73 -7.56 26.54
CA ASP A 191 11.65 -8.66 26.30
C ASP A 191 12.71 -8.25 25.27
N TYR A 192 12.32 -7.34 24.35
CA TYR A 192 13.23 -6.61 23.48
C TYR A 192 13.23 -5.12 23.84
N VAL A 193 14.43 -4.52 23.83
CA VAL A 193 14.66 -3.13 24.18
C VAL A 193 15.12 -2.37 22.97
N MET A 194 14.44 -1.27 22.62
CA MET A 194 14.88 -0.40 21.51
C MET A 194 16.17 0.34 21.89
N TRP A 195 16.99 0.66 20.90
CA TRP A 195 18.32 1.27 21.09
C TRP A 195 18.30 2.52 21.99
N HIS A 196 17.29 3.39 21.87
CA HIS A 196 17.17 4.59 22.68
C HIS A 196 16.83 4.29 24.14
N GLU A 197 16.21 3.15 24.43
CA GLU A 197 15.90 2.74 25.79
C GLU A 197 17.13 2.19 26.53
N THR A 198 18.14 1.67 25.80
CA THR A 198 19.40 1.22 26.38
C THR A 198 20.31 2.38 26.78
N SER A 199 20.33 3.48 26.01
CA SER A 199 21.15 4.66 26.33
C SER A 199 20.67 5.36 27.60
N PHE A 200 19.37 5.38 27.88
CA PHE A 200 18.87 5.94 29.14
C PHE A 200 19.20 5.09 30.38
N ARG A 201 19.38 3.78 30.21
CA ARG A 201 19.78 2.91 31.34
C ARG A 201 21.24 3.06 31.71
N SER A 202 22.12 3.41 30.78
CA SER A 202 23.54 3.65 31.05
C SER A 202 23.81 4.98 31.75
N GLU A 203 22.94 5.98 31.56
CA GLU A 203 23.07 7.29 32.23
C GLU A 203 22.42 7.36 33.62
N SER A 204 21.50 6.45 33.93
CA SER A 204 20.84 6.37 35.24
C SER A 204 21.57 5.47 36.26
N GLY A 205 22.76 5.03 35.94
CA GLY A 205 23.69 4.40 36.89
C GLY A 205 24.18 5.39 37.92
N VAL A 206 23.30 5.91 38.76
CA VAL A 206 23.69 6.65 39.97
C VAL A 206 24.43 5.66 40.88
N ILE A 207 25.72 5.77 40.93
CA ILE A 207 26.57 5.22 41.98
C ILE A 207 26.06 5.90 43.27
N ARG A 208 25.33 5.18 44.10
CA ARG A 208 25.15 5.54 45.47
C ARG A 208 26.34 4.95 46.25
N GLU A 209 27.26 5.82 46.62
CA GLU A 209 28.18 5.56 47.71
C GLU A 209 27.42 5.52 49.05
#